data_92f00a1fcc1c6fcb8a8d1f0e14456fa0
#
_entry.id   92f00a1fcc1c6fcb8a8d1f0e14456fa0
#
_cell.length_a   1.000
_cell.length_b   1.000
_cell.length_c   1.000
_cell.angle_alpha   90.00
_cell.angle_beta   90.00
_cell.angle_gamma   90.00
#
_symmetry.space_group_name_H-M   'P 1'
#
loop_
_entity.id
_entity.type
_entity.pdbx_description
1 polymer ?
#
loop_
_entity_poly.entity_id
_entity_poly.type
_entity_poly.pdbx_seq_one_letter_code
_entity_poly.pdbx_strand_id
1 'polypeptide(L)'
;MAIALDKLPKIITLEEYGGNYQAYIDAIYDVFFRDFIQHKATFGTNKLNLRFKPLQQNRAYAFYHMTHVGEDEDNRIPDLRRCERMPWARPTIEQTEEMGLKFWEQDRRNGRRICIWLEAENNENYFVVLSVRKTYVLLLTAFYGNYPNYAAKREKEYQAWKKKVCRDFTPDELVKDIMARIPDDDVKDASI
;
A
#
# COMPACT_ATOMS: atom_id res chain seq x y z
N MET A 1 -15.62 -2.52 11.32
CA MET A 1 -16.65 -1.48 11.03
C MET A 1 -16.13 -0.67 9.85
N ALA A 2 -16.96 -0.39 8.83
CA ALA A 2 -16.52 0.41 7.69
C ALA A 2 -16.22 1.86 8.11
N ILE A 3 -15.17 2.43 7.54
CA ILE A 3 -14.77 3.81 7.80
C ILE A 3 -15.68 4.75 7.02
N ALA A 4 -16.20 5.78 7.67
CA ALA A 4 -17.00 6.80 7.01
C ALA A 4 -16.17 7.58 5.99
N LEU A 5 -16.73 7.84 4.80
CA LEU A 5 -15.99 8.49 3.72
C LEU A 5 -15.56 9.92 4.03
N ASP A 6 -16.29 10.61 4.91
CA ASP A 6 -15.97 11.96 5.37
C ASP A 6 -14.74 12.02 6.29
N LYS A 7 -14.30 10.86 6.84
CA LYS A 7 -13.07 10.73 7.61
C LYS A 7 -11.84 10.46 6.75
N LEU A 8 -12.03 10.22 5.46
CA LEU A 8 -10.95 9.97 4.52
C LEU A 8 -10.65 11.24 3.70
N PRO A 9 -9.41 11.43 3.25
CA PRO A 9 -9.12 12.49 2.31
C PRO A 9 -10.00 12.39 1.06
N LYS A 10 -10.40 13.55 0.52
CA LYS A 10 -11.15 13.60 -0.74
C LYS A 10 -10.37 12.89 -1.85
N ILE A 11 -11.04 12.07 -2.64
CA ILE A 11 -10.47 11.51 -3.87
C ILE A 11 -10.21 12.64 -4.88
N ILE A 12 -9.24 12.42 -5.76
CA ILE A 12 -8.86 13.37 -6.82
C ILE A 12 -9.26 12.76 -8.15
N THR A 13 -10.22 13.35 -8.85
CA THR A 13 -10.75 12.79 -10.08
C THR A 13 -10.20 13.48 -11.33
N LEU A 14 -10.19 12.78 -12.46
CA LEU A 14 -9.73 13.32 -13.75
C LEU A 14 -10.64 14.48 -14.22
N GLU A 15 -11.92 14.45 -13.87
CA GLU A 15 -12.90 15.50 -14.18
C GLU A 15 -12.53 16.83 -13.54
N GLU A 16 -11.94 16.84 -12.35
CA GLU A 16 -11.46 18.07 -11.68
C GLU A 16 -10.36 18.78 -12.47
N TYR A 17 -9.72 18.07 -13.41
CA TYR A 17 -8.71 18.61 -14.33
C TYR A 17 -9.23 18.75 -15.77
N GLY A 18 -10.57 18.79 -15.96
CA GLY A 18 -11.20 18.96 -17.26
C GLY A 18 -10.85 17.84 -18.27
N GLY A 19 -10.53 16.65 -17.78
CA GLY A 19 -10.09 15.52 -18.61
C GLY A 19 -8.63 15.60 -19.08
N ASN A 20 -7.86 16.60 -18.66
CA ASN A 20 -6.43 16.70 -18.96
C ASN A 20 -5.64 15.68 -18.13
N TYR A 21 -5.32 14.55 -18.74
CA TYR A 21 -4.62 13.45 -18.05
C TYR A 21 -3.23 13.86 -17.55
N GLN A 22 -2.47 14.70 -18.28
CA GLN A 22 -1.13 15.09 -17.85
C GLN A 22 -1.20 15.95 -16.57
N ALA A 23 -2.07 16.95 -16.54
CA ALA A 23 -2.27 17.78 -15.35
C ALA A 23 -2.78 16.96 -14.15
N TYR A 24 -3.66 16.00 -14.41
CA TYR A 24 -4.17 15.07 -13.41
C TYR A 24 -3.07 14.19 -12.81
N ILE A 25 -2.29 13.50 -13.65
CA ILE A 25 -1.26 12.58 -13.16
C ILE A 25 -0.09 13.32 -12.46
N ASP A 26 0.18 14.57 -12.84
CA ASP A 26 1.12 15.43 -12.14
C ASP A 26 0.62 15.76 -10.73
N ALA A 27 -0.67 16.11 -10.58
CA ALA A 27 -1.27 16.37 -9.27
C ALA A 27 -1.28 15.11 -8.37
N ILE A 28 -1.55 13.93 -8.95
CA ILE A 28 -1.43 12.65 -8.21
C ILE A 28 0.02 12.39 -7.77
N TYR A 29 0.99 12.73 -8.62
CA TYR A 29 2.40 12.60 -8.27
C TYR A 29 2.82 13.57 -7.16
N ASP A 30 2.28 14.79 -7.13
CA ASP A 30 2.52 15.76 -6.06
C ASP A 30 2.06 15.23 -4.70
N VAL A 31 0.89 14.57 -4.66
CA VAL A 31 0.42 13.89 -3.44
C VAL A 31 1.38 12.77 -3.03
N PHE A 32 1.76 11.91 -3.98
CA PHE A 32 2.72 10.83 -3.72
C PHE A 32 4.07 11.38 -3.23
N PHE A 33 4.58 12.43 -3.87
CA PHE A 33 5.84 13.06 -3.52
C PHE A 33 5.83 13.62 -2.10
N ARG A 34 4.78 14.38 -1.76
CA ARG A 34 4.59 14.93 -0.42
C ARG A 34 4.50 13.82 0.64
N ASP A 35 3.68 12.80 0.39
CA ASP A 35 3.29 11.80 1.38
C ASP A 35 4.33 10.69 1.58
N PHE A 36 5.22 10.45 0.61
CA PHE A 36 6.16 9.32 0.65
C PHE A 36 7.61 9.70 0.41
N ILE A 37 7.90 10.82 -0.25
CA ILE A 37 9.26 11.26 -0.55
C ILE A 37 9.70 12.36 0.41
N GLN A 38 8.93 13.45 0.51
CA GLN A 38 9.24 14.54 1.45
C GLN A 38 9.05 14.10 2.90
N HIS A 39 7.95 13.42 3.17
CA HIS A 39 7.56 12.96 4.49
C HIS A 39 7.37 11.44 4.45
N LYS A 40 8.43 10.69 4.78
CA LYS A 40 8.33 9.22 4.80
C LYS A 40 7.20 8.76 5.70
N ALA A 41 6.26 8.02 5.14
CA ALA A 41 5.19 7.40 5.91
C ALA A 41 5.75 6.33 6.87
N THR A 42 5.04 6.08 7.96
CA THR A 42 5.43 5.10 8.99
C THR A 42 4.32 4.07 9.21
N PHE A 43 4.69 2.80 9.32
CA PHE A 43 3.80 1.74 9.81
C PHE A 43 4.23 1.37 11.23
N GLY A 44 3.43 1.81 12.22
CA GLY A 44 3.91 1.93 13.59
C GLY A 44 5.07 2.92 13.67
N THR A 45 6.20 2.52 14.22
CA THR A 45 7.45 3.30 14.27
C THR A 45 8.37 3.07 13.06
N ASN A 46 8.01 2.13 12.17
CA ASN A 46 8.86 1.72 11.06
C ASN A 46 8.69 2.67 9.86
N LYS A 47 9.71 3.49 9.57
CA LYS A 47 9.75 4.33 8.38
C LYS A 47 9.78 3.47 7.12
N LEU A 48 8.91 3.79 6.16
CA LEU A 48 8.85 3.06 4.90
C LEU A 48 9.90 3.54 3.92
N ASN A 49 10.56 2.59 3.26
CA ASN A 49 11.38 2.82 2.09
C ASN A 49 10.53 2.69 0.82
N LEU A 50 11.06 3.25 -0.27
CA LEU A 50 10.45 3.20 -1.60
C LEU A 50 11.45 2.67 -2.62
N ARG A 51 10.96 1.98 -3.64
CA ARG A 51 11.76 1.70 -4.83
C ARG A 51 11.72 2.90 -5.76
N PHE A 52 12.85 3.59 -5.92
CA PHE A 52 12.95 4.75 -6.78
C PHE A 52 13.28 4.38 -8.22
N LYS A 53 14.21 3.45 -8.43
CA LYS A 53 14.73 3.09 -9.75
C LYS A 53 14.14 1.77 -10.27
N PRO A 54 14.01 1.62 -11.60
CA PRO A 54 14.30 2.63 -12.62
C PRO A 54 13.27 3.78 -12.57
N LEU A 55 13.71 5.00 -12.89
CA LEU A 55 12.76 6.11 -13.05
C LEU A 55 11.96 5.90 -14.35
N GLN A 56 10.67 6.15 -14.29
CA GLN A 56 9.79 6.18 -15.46
C GLN A 56 9.22 7.59 -15.61
N GLN A 57 9.42 8.22 -16.77
CA GLN A 57 9.02 9.62 -17.00
C GLN A 57 9.46 10.57 -15.88
N ASN A 58 10.69 10.43 -15.39
CA ASN A 58 11.27 11.17 -14.27
C ASN A 58 10.56 11.01 -12.91
N ARG A 59 9.71 10.01 -12.74
CA ARG A 59 9.01 9.70 -11.49
C ARG A 59 9.51 8.39 -10.89
N ALA A 60 9.39 8.28 -9.56
CA ALA A 60 9.81 7.10 -8.82
C ALA A 60 9.05 5.83 -9.27
N TYR A 61 9.75 4.71 -9.36
CA TYR A 61 9.17 3.41 -9.75
C TYR A 61 7.96 3.00 -8.89
N ALA A 62 8.03 3.24 -7.56
CA ALA A 62 6.94 2.94 -6.65
C ALA A 62 5.63 3.66 -7.01
N PHE A 63 5.70 4.87 -7.58
CA PHE A 63 4.53 5.61 -8.04
C PHE A 63 3.74 4.82 -9.10
N TYR A 64 4.45 4.23 -10.07
CA TYR A 64 3.79 3.43 -11.11
C TYR A 64 3.15 2.16 -10.56
N HIS A 65 3.76 1.53 -9.56
CA HIS A 65 3.15 0.39 -8.88
C HIS A 65 1.87 0.73 -8.11
N MET A 66 1.71 1.98 -7.70
CA MET A 66 0.53 2.46 -6.98
C MET A 66 -0.56 3.00 -7.90
N THR A 67 -0.22 3.37 -9.15
CA THR A 67 -1.13 4.08 -10.06
C THR A 67 -1.45 3.33 -11.36
N HIS A 68 -0.63 2.34 -11.72
CA HIS A 68 -0.75 1.62 -12.98
C HIS A 68 -0.89 0.12 -12.76
N VAL A 69 -1.47 -0.58 -13.73
CA VAL A 69 -1.67 -2.03 -13.76
C VAL A 69 -1.07 -2.62 -15.02
N GLY A 70 -0.68 -3.88 -14.97
CA GLY A 70 -0.09 -4.66 -16.07
C GLY A 70 1.00 -5.59 -15.57
N GLU A 71 1.17 -6.73 -16.25
CA GLU A 71 2.20 -7.71 -15.92
C GLU A 71 3.57 -7.26 -16.45
N ASP A 72 3.58 -6.62 -17.62
CA ASP A 72 4.78 -6.04 -18.23
C ASP A 72 5.05 -4.67 -17.59
N GLU A 73 6.20 -4.54 -16.95
CA GLU A 73 6.60 -3.32 -16.23
C GLU A 73 6.73 -2.10 -17.17
N ASP A 74 7.12 -2.32 -18.43
CA ASP A 74 7.33 -1.25 -19.41
C ASP A 74 6.03 -0.79 -20.08
N ASN A 75 4.97 -1.62 -20.03
CA ASN A 75 3.70 -1.37 -20.69
C ASN A 75 2.51 -1.28 -19.72
N ARG A 76 2.76 -0.84 -18.49
CA ARG A 76 1.69 -0.62 -17.52
C ARG A 76 0.75 0.50 -17.95
N ILE A 77 -0.54 0.28 -17.79
CA ILE A 77 -1.58 1.27 -18.08
C ILE A 77 -2.09 1.93 -16.79
N PRO A 78 -2.45 3.23 -16.84
CA PRO A 78 -3.02 3.91 -15.67
C PRO A 78 -4.34 3.25 -15.23
N ASP A 79 -4.49 3.08 -13.93
CA ASP A 79 -5.75 2.72 -13.28
C ASP A 79 -6.27 3.96 -12.54
N LEU A 80 -7.28 4.62 -13.10
CA LEU A 80 -7.82 5.86 -12.55
C LEU A 80 -8.32 5.68 -11.12
N ARG A 81 -8.90 4.53 -10.79
CA ARG A 81 -9.40 4.27 -9.43
C ARG A 81 -8.28 4.20 -8.40
N ARG A 82 -7.11 3.71 -8.78
CA ARG A 82 -5.90 3.76 -7.94
C ARG A 82 -5.40 5.20 -7.80
N CYS A 83 -5.34 5.92 -8.92
CA CYS A 83 -4.91 7.32 -8.94
C CYS A 83 -5.80 8.17 -8.03
N GLU A 84 -7.12 8.10 -8.20
CA GLU A 84 -8.12 8.85 -7.43
C GLU A 84 -7.90 8.72 -5.92
N ARG A 85 -7.51 7.53 -5.46
CA ARG A 85 -7.35 7.18 -4.04
C ARG A 85 -5.91 7.24 -3.54
N MET A 86 -5.01 7.88 -4.28
CA MET A 86 -3.65 8.13 -3.81
C MET A 86 -3.62 8.81 -2.41
N PRO A 87 -4.50 9.80 -2.12
CA PRO A 87 -4.55 10.41 -0.79
C PRO A 87 -4.91 9.45 0.36
N TRP A 88 -5.51 8.29 0.07
CA TRP A 88 -5.88 7.31 1.10
C TRP A 88 -4.72 6.45 1.57
N ALA A 89 -3.64 6.38 0.77
CA ALA A 89 -2.53 5.46 1.04
C ALA A 89 -1.82 5.78 2.37
N ARG A 90 -1.49 7.04 2.61
CA ARG A 90 -0.80 7.45 3.84
C ARG A 90 -1.63 7.22 5.11
N PRO A 91 -2.88 7.71 5.24
CA PRO A 91 -3.68 7.45 6.43
C PRO A 91 -3.95 5.96 6.64
N THR A 92 -4.15 5.16 5.59
CA THR A 92 -4.27 3.69 5.71
C THR A 92 -3.04 3.07 6.39
N ILE A 93 -1.85 3.59 6.13
CA ILE A 93 -0.60 3.10 6.71
C ILE A 93 -0.42 3.62 8.14
N GLU A 94 -0.51 4.93 8.34
CA GLU A 94 -0.13 5.58 9.61
C GLU A 94 -1.20 5.46 10.69
N GLN A 95 -2.48 5.42 10.30
CA GLN A 95 -3.62 5.36 11.21
C GLN A 95 -4.23 3.94 11.31
N THR A 96 -3.45 2.90 10.99
CA THR A 96 -3.91 1.52 10.99
C THR A 96 -4.56 1.12 12.30
N GLU A 97 -3.95 1.44 13.45
CA GLU A 97 -4.48 1.13 14.78
C GLU A 97 -5.64 2.05 15.16
N GLU A 98 -5.51 3.34 14.94
CA GLU A 98 -6.52 4.35 15.26
C GLU A 98 -7.85 4.06 14.54
N MET A 99 -7.77 3.69 13.25
CA MET A 99 -8.92 3.31 12.44
C MET A 99 -9.39 1.87 12.68
N GLY A 100 -8.67 1.06 13.47
CA GLY A 100 -8.98 -0.35 13.70
C GLY A 100 -8.93 -1.19 12.41
N LEU A 101 -8.00 -0.90 11.51
CA LEU A 101 -7.90 -1.57 10.23
C LEU A 101 -7.41 -3.01 10.38
N LYS A 102 -7.84 -3.88 9.48
CA LYS A 102 -7.29 -5.23 9.36
C LYS A 102 -5.92 -5.16 8.72
N PHE A 103 -4.94 -5.83 9.33
CA PHE A 103 -3.64 -6.05 8.72
C PHE A 103 -3.12 -7.44 9.08
N TRP A 104 -2.38 -8.06 8.15
CA TRP A 104 -1.88 -9.42 8.34
C TRP A 104 -0.65 -9.71 7.49
N GLU A 105 0.10 -10.72 7.89
CA GLU A 105 1.21 -11.23 7.09
C GLU A 105 0.70 -12.08 5.93
N GLN A 106 1.27 -11.84 4.76
CA GLN A 106 1.16 -12.68 3.58
C GLN A 106 2.51 -13.29 3.26
N ASP A 107 2.62 -14.61 3.40
CA ASP A 107 3.79 -15.36 2.93
C ASP A 107 3.69 -15.57 1.42
N ARG A 108 4.62 -15.01 0.66
CA ARG A 108 4.67 -15.08 -0.80
C ARG A 108 6.03 -15.61 -1.24
N ARG A 109 6.09 -16.28 -2.39
CA ARG A 109 7.35 -16.82 -2.97
C ARG A 109 8.47 -15.77 -3.03
N ASN A 110 8.11 -14.50 -3.26
CA ASN A 110 9.05 -13.37 -3.41
C ASN A 110 9.22 -12.56 -2.11
N GLY A 111 9.05 -13.18 -0.95
CA GLY A 111 9.27 -12.57 0.34
C GLY A 111 8.00 -12.32 1.15
N ARG A 112 8.20 -11.85 2.36
CA ARG A 112 7.12 -11.63 3.34
C ARG A 112 6.51 -10.27 3.15
N ARG A 113 5.20 -10.20 3.19
CA ARG A 113 4.44 -8.97 2.98
C ARG A 113 3.47 -8.75 4.13
N ILE A 114 3.14 -7.51 4.36
CA ILE A 114 2.01 -7.10 5.21
C ILE A 114 0.96 -6.51 4.27
N CYS A 115 -0.25 -7.01 4.34
CA CYS A 115 -1.41 -6.41 3.70
C CYS A 115 -2.19 -5.61 4.75
N ILE A 116 -2.52 -4.36 4.46
CA ILE A 116 -3.37 -3.50 5.27
C ILE A 116 -4.65 -3.28 4.48
N TRP A 117 -5.81 -3.41 5.12
CA TRP A 117 -7.10 -3.31 4.47
C TRP A 117 -7.96 -2.24 5.13
N LEU A 118 -8.26 -1.20 4.37
CA LEU A 118 -9.23 -0.18 4.70
C LEU A 118 -10.56 -0.53 4.02
N GLU A 119 -11.57 -0.79 4.85
CA GLU A 119 -12.96 -0.97 4.44
C GLU A 119 -13.69 0.34 4.71
N ALA A 120 -14.12 1.03 3.66
CA ALA A 120 -14.91 2.25 3.79
C ALA A 120 -16.39 2.00 3.43
N GLU A 121 -17.23 2.98 3.74
CA GLU A 121 -18.65 2.97 3.35
C GLU A 121 -18.84 2.74 1.86
N ASN A 122 -20.07 2.42 1.45
CA ASN A 122 -20.42 2.10 0.06
C ASN A 122 -19.63 0.92 -0.52
N ASN A 123 -19.14 0.02 0.34
CA ASN A 123 -18.38 -1.17 -0.06
C ASN A 123 -17.05 -0.82 -0.77
N GLU A 124 -16.47 0.34 -0.44
CA GLU A 124 -15.16 0.76 -0.90
C GLU A 124 -14.07 -0.03 -0.17
N ASN A 125 -13.19 -0.69 -0.93
CA ASN A 125 -12.11 -1.50 -0.38
C ASN A 125 -10.77 -1.02 -0.91
N TYR A 126 -9.90 -0.57 -0.01
CA TYR A 126 -8.57 -0.10 -0.37
C TYR A 126 -7.51 -0.90 0.37
N PHE A 127 -6.47 -1.30 -0.35
CA PHE A 127 -5.42 -2.16 0.17
C PHE A 127 -4.07 -1.50 0.01
N VAL A 128 -3.24 -1.61 1.05
CA VAL A 128 -1.82 -1.27 0.99
C VAL A 128 -1.01 -2.53 1.24
N VAL A 129 0.04 -2.74 0.44
CA VAL A 129 0.94 -3.88 0.59
C VAL A 129 2.34 -3.39 0.86
N LEU A 130 2.89 -3.83 1.98
CA LEU A 130 4.26 -3.58 2.41
C LEU A 130 5.10 -4.86 2.21
N SER A 131 6.37 -4.73 1.89
CA SER A 131 7.34 -5.83 1.92
C SER A 131 8.24 -5.66 3.13
N VAL A 132 8.31 -6.67 3.97
CA VAL A 132 9.24 -6.68 5.11
C VAL A 132 10.54 -7.33 4.68
N ARG A 133 11.62 -6.61 4.85
CA ARG A 133 12.99 -7.07 4.64
C ARG A 133 13.69 -7.24 6.00
N LYS A 134 14.86 -7.83 6.03
CA LYS A 134 15.59 -8.08 7.29
C LYS A 134 15.80 -6.84 8.15
N THR A 135 16.04 -5.70 7.51
CA THR A 135 16.42 -4.45 8.20
C THR A 135 15.52 -3.24 7.90
N TYR A 136 14.54 -3.39 7.01
CA TYR A 136 13.65 -2.28 6.62
C TYR A 136 12.31 -2.78 6.09
N VAL A 137 11.35 -1.86 6.00
CA VAL A 137 10.02 -2.08 5.39
C VAL A 137 9.90 -1.24 4.13
N LEU A 138 9.41 -1.84 3.05
CA LEU A 138 9.26 -1.23 1.74
C LEU A 138 7.78 -1.12 1.37
N LEU A 139 7.33 0.06 0.95
CA LEU A 139 6.01 0.23 0.32
C LEU A 139 6.06 -0.38 -1.08
N LEU A 140 5.28 -1.45 -1.31
CA LEU A 140 5.20 -2.10 -2.63
C LEU A 140 4.14 -1.48 -3.51
N THR A 141 2.92 -1.40 -3.02
CA THR A 141 1.78 -0.92 -3.80
C THR A 141 0.61 -0.55 -2.89
N ALA A 142 -0.29 0.24 -3.44
CA ALA A 142 -1.61 0.46 -2.89
C ALA A 142 -2.63 0.41 -4.04
N PHE A 143 -3.83 -0.09 -3.78
CA PHE A 143 -4.82 -0.27 -4.84
C PHE A 143 -6.25 -0.38 -4.34
N TYR A 144 -7.17 -0.06 -5.21
CA TYR A 144 -8.60 -0.23 -5.02
C TYR A 144 -9.01 -1.66 -5.38
N GLY A 145 -9.60 -2.39 -4.44
CA GLY A 145 -9.87 -3.82 -4.54
C GLY A 145 -11.34 -4.17 -4.69
N ASN A 146 -12.06 -3.56 -5.63
CA ASN A 146 -13.51 -3.74 -5.78
C ASN A 146 -13.90 -4.73 -6.89
N TYR A 147 -13.04 -5.74 -7.13
CA TYR A 147 -13.38 -6.85 -8.01
C TYR A 147 -14.35 -7.82 -7.32
N PRO A 148 -15.24 -8.47 -8.06
CA PRO A 148 -16.13 -9.48 -7.51
C PRO A 148 -15.38 -10.50 -6.65
N ASN A 149 -15.88 -10.79 -5.45
CA ASN A 149 -15.30 -11.74 -4.49
C ASN A 149 -13.89 -11.38 -3.96
N TYR A 150 -13.31 -10.23 -4.32
CA TYR A 150 -11.96 -9.88 -3.87
C TYR A 150 -11.91 -9.68 -2.35
N ALA A 151 -12.81 -8.86 -1.80
CA ALA A 151 -12.91 -8.63 -0.36
C ALA A 151 -13.18 -9.93 0.40
N ALA A 152 -14.08 -10.77 -0.08
CA ALA A 152 -14.36 -12.07 0.54
C ALA A 152 -13.14 -13.00 0.56
N LYS A 153 -12.32 -12.97 -0.50
CA LYS A 153 -11.06 -13.72 -0.54
C LYS A 153 -10.05 -13.18 0.46
N ARG A 154 -9.93 -11.86 0.59
CA ARG A 154 -9.04 -11.22 1.58
C ARG A 154 -9.50 -11.49 3.00
N GLU A 155 -10.80 -11.46 3.26
CA GLU A 155 -11.35 -11.81 4.56
C GLU A 155 -11.00 -13.25 4.97
N LYS A 156 -11.17 -14.21 4.07
CA LYS A 156 -10.78 -15.61 4.33
C LYS A 156 -9.29 -15.74 4.63
N GLU A 157 -8.44 -15.01 3.90
CA GLU A 157 -6.99 -14.98 4.12
C GLU A 157 -6.64 -14.39 5.49
N TYR A 158 -7.25 -13.26 5.85
CA TYR A 158 -7.09 -12.62 7.16
C TYR A 158 -7.50 -13.56 8.30
N GLN A 159 -8.70 -14.16 8.22
CA GLN A 159 -9.20 -15.08 9.24
C GLN A 159 -8.34 -16.33 9.38
N ALA A 160 -7.84 -16.88 8.28
CA ALA A 160 -6.91 -18.01 8.32
C ALA A 160 -5.60 -17.65 9.02
N TRP A 161 -5.05 -16.46 8.74
CA TRP A 161 -3.87 -15.95 9.42
C TRP A 161 -4.14 -15.72 10.92
N LYS A 162 -5.25 -15.07 11.31
CA LYS A 162 -5.63 -14.86 12.71
C LYS A 162 -5.72 -16.16 13.50
N LYS A 163 -6.34 -17.19 12.92
CA LYS A 163 -6.43 -18.52 13.54
C LYS A 163 -5.06 -19.16 13.73
N LYS A 164 -4.12 -18.93 12.80
CA LYS A 164 -2.76 -19.48 12.87
C LYS A 164 -1.93 -18.82 13.96
N VAL A 165 -2.02 -17.50 14.10
CA VAL A 165 -1.16 -16.75 15.03
C VAL A 165 -1.73 -16.70 16.44
N CYS A 166 -3.04 -16.89 16.62
CA CYS A 166 -3.75 -16.94 17.91
C CYS A 166 -3.51 -15.75 18.85
N ARG A 167 -3.11 -14.61 18.31
CA ARG A 167 -2.92 -13.36 19.06
C ARG A 167 -3.18 -12.14 18.19
N ASP A 168 -3.31 -10.99 18.83
CA ASP A 168 -3.26 -9.69 18.18
C ASP A 168 -1.82 -9.20 18.08
N PHE A 169 -1.56 -8.37 17.08
CA PHE A 169 -0.29 -7.70 16.86
C PHE A 169 -0.54 -6.20 16.74
N THR A 170 0.34 -5.40 17.29
CA THR A 170 0.54 -4.04 16.83
C THR A 170 1.35 -4.04 15.52
N PRO A 171 1.36 -2.95 14.73
CA PRO A 171 2.22 -2.83 13.56
C PRO A 171 3.69 -3.15 13.84
N ASP A 172 4.24 -2.63 14.94
CA ASP A 172 5.63 -2.84 15.33
C ASP A 172 5.94 -4.28 15.71
N GLU A 173 5.05 -4.91 16.47
CA GLU A 173 5.19 -6.33 16.83
C GLU A 173 5.18 -7.24 15.61
N LEU A 174 4.28 -6.98 14.64
CA LEU A 174 4.19 -7.78 13.42
C LEU A 174 5.46 -7.61 12.56
N VAL A 175 5.94 -6.39 12.38
CA VAL A 175 7.19 -6.12 11.64
C VAL A 175 8.36 -6.82 12.31
N LYS A 176 8.52 -6.68 13.63
CA LYS A 176 9.59 -7.31 14.41
C LYS A 176 9.56 -8.84 14.31
N ASP A 177 8.37 -9.43 14.44
CA ASP A 177 8.16 -10.87 14.34
C ASP A 177 8.55 -11.41 12.95
N ILE A 178 8.15 -10.70 11.88
CA ILE A 178 8.52 -11.06 10.52
C ILE A 178 10.04 -10.92 10.31
N MET A 179 10.64 -9.79 10.70
CA MET A 179 12.08 -9.54 10.55
C MET A 179 12.92 -10.62 11.25
N ALA A 180 12.51 -11.08 12.43
CA ALA A 180 13.19 -12.12 13.16
C ALA A 180 13.24 -13.47 12.42
N ARG A 181 12.26 -13.74 11.53
CA ARG A 181 12.15 -14.96 10.75
C ARG A 181 12.81 -14.90 9.37
N ILE A 182 13.34 -13.74 8.96
CA ILE A 182 14.08 -13.58 7.71
C ILE A 182 15.54 -13.96 7.95
N PRO A 183 16.13 -14.89 7.17
CA PRO A 183 17.54 -15.26 7.29
C PRO A 183 18.49 -14.09 7.06
N ASP A 184 19.69 -14.14 7.65
CA ASP A 184 20.68 -13.08 7.51
C ASP A 184 21.29 -13.01 6.10
N ASP A 185 21.24 -14.11 5.34
CA ASP A 185 21.76 -14.19 3.96
C ASP A 185 20.94 -13.37 2.94
N ASP A 186 19.73 -12.97 3.28
CA ASP A 186 18.84 -12.13 2.44
C ASP A 186 19.21 -10.62 2.44
N VAL A 187 20.32 -10.23 3.05
CA VAL A 187 20.76 -8.81 3.13
C VAL A 187 21.29 -8.29 1.78
N LYS A 188 21.50 -9.15 0.77
CA LYS A 188 22.15 -8.77 -0.51
C LYS A 188 21.33 -7.89 -1.46
N ASP A 189 20.07 -7.59 -1.16
CA ASP A 189 19.16 -6.85 -2.07
C ASP A 189 18.97 -5.37 -1.70
N ALA A 190 19.98 -4.75 -1.09
CA ALA A 190 19.98 -3.33 -0.72
C ALA A 190 20.58 -2.43 -1.83
N SER A 191 20.19 -2.65 -3.09
CA SER A 191 20.40 -1.66 -4.17
C SER A 191 19.13 -0.81 -4.29
N ILE A 192 19.00 0.17 -3.41
CA ILE A 192 17.95 1.21 -3.45
C ILE A 192 18.42 2.39 -4.29
#